data_425beaf7d12e3f2f6274bc4913099e51
#
_entry.id   425beaf7d12e3f2f6274bc4913099e51
#
_cell.length_a   1.000
_cell.length_b   1.000
_cell.length_c   1.000
_cell.angle_alpha   90.00
_cell.angle_beta   90.00
_cell.angle_gamma   90.00
#
_symmetry.space_group_name_H-M   'P 1'
#
loop_
_entity.id
_entity.type
_entity.pdbx_description
1 polymer ?
#
loop_
_entity_poly.entity_id
_entity_poly.type
_entity_poly.pdbx_seq_one_letter_code
_entity_poly.pdbx_strand_id
1 'polypeptide(L)'
;DKLAAEGLRYNRLHTTALCSPTRAALITGRNHHSAAFACITEVATGYEGYTGVLPKSCGTVGEVLWQNGYSTAWIGNNHNTPPWETSQAGPFDRWANGLGFEYFYGFNAGDMNHWNPVLYENRNLVPASTDPDYHLTEDLADHAIAWVRKMKSIAPERPYFLYVAPGATH
;
A
#
# COMPACT_ATOMS: atom_id res chain seq x y z
N ASP A 1 22.87 13.75 2.14
CA ASP A 1 21.58 13.24 2.60
C ASP A 1 21.26 13.70 4.03
N LYS A 2 20.33 14.66 4.16
CA LYS A 2 19.91 15.22 5.43
C LYS A 2 19.35 14.13 6.37
N LEU A 3 18.45 13.26 5.86
CA LEU A 3 17.87 12.17 6.64
C LEU A 3 18.93 11.20 7.18
N ALA A 4 19.93 10.88 6.37
CA ALA A 4 21.03 10.00 6.81
C ALA A 4 21.96 10.66 7.83
N ALA A 5 22.09 11.98 7.81
CA ALA A 5 22.90 12.73 8.77
C ALA A 5 22.21 12.90 10.14
N GLU A 6 20.88 12.93 10.14
CA GLU A 6 20.05 13.13 11.33
C GLU A 6 19.49 11.82 11.91
N GLY A 7 19.73 10.66 11.26
CA GLY A 7 19.14 9.38 11.62
C GLY A 7 20.13 8.24 11.69
N LEU A 8 19.61 7.02 11.81
CA LEU A 8 20.38 5.79 11.78
C LEU A 8 20.50 5.26 10.34
N ARG A 9 21.70 4.84 9.97
CA ARG A 9 21.98 4.17 8.69
C ARG A 9 22.26 2.70 8.95
N TYR A 10 21.35 1.85 8.48
CA TYR A 10 21.56 0.40 8.54
C TYR A 10 22.39 -0.04 7.33
N ASN A 11 23.43 -0.84 7.56
CA ASN A 11 24.25 -1.44 6.50
C ASN A 11 23.94 -2.94 6.29
N ARG A 12 23.02 -3.48 7.07
CA ARG A 12 22.51 -4.85 6.96
C ARG A 12 21.00 -4.83 7.15
N LEU A 13 20.29 -4.60 6.05
CA LEU A 13 18.84 -4.68 6.01
C LEU A 13 18.45 -5.83 5.05
N HIS A 14 17.65 -6.76 5.55
CA HIS A 14 17.15 -7.88 4.78
C HIS A 14 15.64 -7.78 4.64
N THR A 15 15.16 -8.03 3.44
CA THR A 15 13.73 -8.19 3.13
C THR A 15 13.50 -9.60 2.61
N THR A 16 12.25 -9.97 2.37
CA THR A 16 11.97 -11.16 1.58
C THR A 16 12.34 -10.90 0.11
N ALA A 17 12.47 -11.96 -0.67
CA ALA A 17 12.79 -11.84 -2.10
C ALA A 17 11.60 -11.40 -2.97
N LEU A 18 10.40 -11.22 -2.40
CA LEU A 18 9.15 -11.01 -3.11
C LEU A 18 8.36 -9.82 -2.54
N CYS A 19 7.54 -9.20 -3.40
CA CYS A 19 6.75 -8.00 -3.10
C CYS A 19 5.68 -8.22 -2.02
N SER A 20 4.69 -9.10 -2.22
CA SER A 20 3.61 -9.29 -1.24
C SER A 20 4.11 -9.73 0.14
N PRO A 21 5.05 -10.69 0.27
CA PRO A 21 5.61 -11.07 1.57
C PRO A 21 6.31 -9.91 2.29
N THR A 22 7.14 -9.13 1.58
CA THR A 22 7.81 -7.96 2.16
C THR A 22 6.82 -6.90 2.58
N ARG A 23 5.80 -6.61 1.74
CA ARG A 23 4.74 -5.64 2.05
C ARG A 23 3.91 -6.07 3.25
N ALA A 24 3.51 -7.35 3.31
CA ALA A 24 2.78 -7.89 4.46
C ALA A 24 3.59 -7.76 5.76
N ALA A 25 4.87 -8.09 5.74
CA ALA A 25 5.75 -7.92 6.89
C ALA A 25 5.89 -6.45 7.29
N LEU A 26 6.04 -5.55 6.31
CA LEU A 26 6.20 -4.11 6.55
C LEU A 26 4.96 -3.50 7.20
N ILE A 27 3.76 -3.75 6.66
CA ILE A 27 2.54 -3.14 7.18
C ILE A 27 2.03 -3.75 8.48
N THR A 28 2.44 -4.99 8.81
CA THR A 28 1.97 -5.69 10.03
C THR A 28 3.02 -5.73 11.14
N GLY A 29 4.30 -5.47 10.83
CA GLY A 29 5.40 -5.67 11.77
C GLY A 29 5.62 -7.14 12.15
N ARG A 30 5.06 -8.10 11.40
CA ARG A 30 5.15 -9.55 11.68
C ARG A 30 6.00 -10.25 10.63
N ASN A 31 6.51 -11.42 11.00
CA ASN A 31 7.07 -12.33 10.00
C ASN A 31 6.03 -12.64 8.92
N HIS A 32 6.45 -12.64 7.66
CA HIS A 32 5.54 -12.81 6.52
C HIS A 32 4.79 -14.15 6.53
N HIS A 33 5.35 -15.25 7.06
CA HIS A 33 4.62 -16.50 7.26
C HIS A 33 3.48 -16.34 8.28
N SER A 34 3.73 -15.61 9.38
CA SER A 34 2.70 -15.32 10.39
C SER A 34 1.61 -14.38 9.85
N ALA A 35 1.93 -13.61 8.81
CA ALA A 35 0.97 -12.79 8.07
C ALA A 35 0.31 -13.52 6.89
N ALA A 36 0.53 -14.83 6.76
CA ALA A 36 0.02 -15.72 5.69
C ALA A 36 0.58 -15.44 4.28
N PHE A 37 1.71 -14.74 4.18
CA PHE A 37 2.38 -14.36 2.94
C PHE A 37 3.76 -14.99 2.81
N ALA A 38 3.86 -16.30 2.99
CA ALA A 38 5.09 -17.03 2.71
C ALA A 38 5.46 -17.03 1.21
N CYS A 39 4.49 -16.76 0.34
CA CYS A 39 4.64 -16.56 -1.11
C CYS A 39 3.78 -15.38 -1.58
N ILE A 40 3.87 -15.03 -2.86
CA ILE A 40 2.97 -14.06 -3.48
C ILE A 40 1.54 -14.61 -3.55
N THR A 41 0.55 -13.73 -3.53
CA THR A 41 -0.86 -14.12 -3.44
C THR A 41 -1.35 -14.92 -4.65
N GLU A 42 -0.73 -14.76 -5.82
CA GLU A 42 -1.07 -15.46 -7.06
C GLU A 42 -0.69 -16.97 -7.04
N VAL A 43 0.26 -17.35 -6.20
CA VAL A 43 0.69 -18.74 -6.03
C VAL A 43 0.38 -19.26 -4.62
N ALA A 44 -0.61 -18.67 -3.98
CA ALA A 44 -1.09 -19.05 -2.67
C ALA A 44 -1.59 -20.51 -2.65
N THR A 45 -1.44 -21.14 -1.50
CA THR A 45 -1.87 -22.53 -1.26
C THR A 45 -2.79 -22.60 -0.06
N GLY A 46 -3.42 -23.76 0.17
CA GLY A 46 -4.26 -24.00 1.36
C GLY A 46 -3.50 -24.23 2.67
N TYR A 47 -2.17 -24.20 2.65
CA TYR A 47 -1.36 -24.43 3.85
C TYR A 47 -1.27 -23.16 4.70
N GLU A 48 -1.22 -23.34 6.02
CA GLU A 48 -1.02 -22.28 6.98
C GLU A 48 0.27 -21.49 6.66
N GLY A 49 0.19 -20.18 6.73
CA GLY A 49 1.29 -19.28 6.34
C GLY A 49 1.43 -19.03 4.84
N TYR A 50 0.75 -19.77 3.97
CA TYR A 50 0.87 -19.70 2.51
C TYR A 50 -0.43 -19.31 1.81
N THR A 51 -1.45 -18.88 2.54
CA THR A 51 -2.79 -18.63 1.98
C THR A 51 -2.87 -17.34 1.15
N GLY A 52 -1.90 -16.44 1.26
CA GLY A 52 -1.93 -15.14 0.60
C GLY A 52 -3.10 -14.24 1.03
N VAL A 53 -3.67 -14.51 2.19
CA VAL A 53 -4.83 -13.82 2.75
C VAL A 53 -4.48 -13.30 4.12
N LEU A 54 -4.35 -11.98 4.26
CA LEU A 54 -3.99 -11.36 5.54
C LEU A 54 -5.05 -11.66 6.59
N PRO A 55 -4.69 -12.33 7.71
CA PRO A 55 -5.65 -12.62 8.78
C PRO A 55 -6.10 -11.34 9.49
N LYS A 56 -7.35 -11.29 9.92
CA LYS A 56 -7.88 -10.16 10.71
C LYS A 56 -7.18 -9.99 12.07
N SER A 57 -6.47 -11.00 12.55
CA SER A 57 -5.63 -10.94 13.75
C SER A 57 -4.31 -10.18 13.55
N CYS A 58 -3.95 -9.88 12.31
CA CYS A 58 -2.80 -9.05 11.97
C CYS A 58 -3.24 -7.60 11.84
N GLY A 59 -3.19 -6.84 12.93
CA GLY A 59 -3.37 -5.39 12.87
C GLY A 59 -2.28 -4.76 11.99
N THR A 60 -2.65 -3.76 11.19
CA THR A 60 -1.71 -3.04 10.32
C THR A 60 -1.25 -1.75 10.95
N VAL A 61 -0.12 -1.23 10.49
CA VAL A 61 0.37 0.11 10.89
C VAL A 61 -0.67 1.20 10.57
N GLY A 62 -1.40 1.06 9.46
CA GLY A 62 -2.50 1.98 9.10
C GLY A 62 -3.59 1.99 10.16
N GLU A 63 -4.09 0.80 10.55
CA GLU A 63 -5.13 0.65 11.57
C GLU A 63 -4.67 1.15 12.94
N VAL A 64 -3.47 0.78 13.37
CA VAL A 64 -2.92 1.21 14.67
C VAL A 64 -2.80 2.74 14.72
N LEU A 65 -2.25 3.36 13.68
CA LEU A 65 -2.07 4.81 13.66
C LEU A 65 -3.41 5.55 13.54
N TRP A 66 -4.32 5.06 12.70
CA TRP A 66 -5.66 5.63 12.60
C TRP A 66 -6.40 5.63 13.94
N GLN A 67 -6.37 4.51 14.69
CA GLN A 67 -6.95 4.42 16.03
C GLN A 67 -6.26 5.33 17.04
N ASN A 68 -5.04 5.77 16.78
CA ASN A 68 -4.30 6.73 17.61
C ASN A 68 -4.33 8.16 17.07
N GLY A 69 -5.31 8.50 16.22
CA GLY A 69 -5.60 9.87 15.83
C GLY A 69 -4.79 10.38 14.64
N TYR A 70 -4.08 9.53 13.91
CA TYR A 70 -3.41 9.91 12.67
C TYR A 70 -4.39 9.95 11.50
N SER A 71 -4.16 10.87 10.55
CA SER A 71 -4.68 10.73 9.19
C SER A 71 -3.79 9.75 8.44
N THR A 72 -4.39 8.77 7.76
CA THR A 72 -3.64 7.68 7.11
C THR A 72 -3.92 7.61 5.62
N ALA A 73 -2.89 7.47 4.80
CA ALA A 73 -3.04 7.28 3.37
C ALA A 73 -2.07 6.23 2.82
N TRP A 74 -2.54 5.51 1.79
CA TRP A 74 -1.73 4.62 0.99
C TRP A 74 -1.77 5.07 -0.47
N ILE A 75 -0.60 5.35 -1.04
CA ILE A 75 -0.46 5.77 -2.43
C ILE A 75 0.39 4.74 -3.18
N GLY A 76 -0.20 4.11 -4.20
CA GLY A 76 0.49 3.19 -5.10
C GLY A 76 0.09 1.73 -4.97
N ASN A 77 1.08 0.85 -5.04
CA ASN A 77 0.92 -0.60 -5.14
C ASN A 77 0.38 -1.23 -3.85
N ASN A 78 -0.76 -1.91 -3.93
CA ASN A 78 -1.28 -2.81 -2.90
C ASN A 78 -1.27 -4.27 -3.42
N HIS A 79 -0.21 -5.00 -3.14
CA HIS A 79 -0.08 -6.41 -3.51
C HIS A 79 -0.43 -7.36 -2.34
N ASN A 80 -1.25 -6.91 -1.40
CA ASN A 80 -1.75 -7.73 -0.29
C ASN A 80 -3.26 -8.00 -0.39
N THR A 81 -3.93 -7.49 -1.42
CA THR A 81 -5.30 -7.87 -1.79
C THR A 81 -5.25 -9.13 -2.65
N PRO A 82 -5.92 -10.24 -2.26
CA PRO A 82 -5.96 -11.44 -3.07
C PRO A 82 -6.59 -11.20 -4.45
N PRO A 83 -6.16 -11.90 -5.52
CA PRO A 83 -6.64 -11.67 -6.89
C PRO A 83 -8.17 -11.72 -7.04
N TRP A 84 -8.84 -12.57 -6.28
CA TRP A 84 -10.30 -12.70 -6.30
C TRP A 84 -11.05 -11.59 -5.54
N GLU A 85 -10.34 -10.68 -4.86
CA GLU A 85 -10.89 -9.52 -4.14
C GLU A 85 -10.52 -8.18 -4.79
N THR A 86 -9.81 -8.16 -5.90
CA THR A 86 -9.29 -6.92 -6.51
C THR A 86 -10.32 -6.12 -7.29
N SER A 87 -11.51 -6.70 -7.57
CA SER A 87 -12.57 -6.02 -8.32
C SER A 87 -13.41 -5.10 -7.43
N GLN A 88 -14.12 -4.15 -8.07
CA GLN A 88 -15.07 -3.26 -7.39
C GLN A 88 -16.28 -3.97 -6.77
N ALA A 89 -16.43 -5.27 -6.99
CA ALA A 89 -17.45 -6.07 -6.31
C ALA A 89 -17.06 -6.41 -4.85
N GLY A 90 -15.81 -6.20 -4.48
CA GLY A 90 -15.27 -6.57 -3.18
C GLY A 90 -15.07 -8.10 -3.02
N PRO A 91 -14.87 -8.56 -1.79
CA PRO A 91 -14.91 -7.80 -0.54
C PRO A 91 -13.78 -6.79 -0.40
N PHE A 92 -13.99 -5.76 0.42
CA PHE A 92 -13.04 -4.64 0.56
C PHE A 92 -12.20 -4.70 1.85
N ASP A 93 -12.35 -5.77 2.63
CA ASP A 93 -11.66 -5.90 3.93
C ASP A 93 -10.13 -5.87 3.80
N ARG A 94 -9.60 -6.28 2.64
CA ARG A 94 -8.16 -6.35 2.35
C ARG A 94 -7.70 -5.32 1.32
N TRP A 95 -8.58 -4.41 0.94
CA TRP A 95 -8.17 -3.19 0.27
C TRP A 95 -7.52 -2.24 1.27
N ALA A 96 -6.73 -1.29 0.81
CA ALA A 96 -6.04 -0.36 1.70
C ALA A 96 -6.97 0.30 2.72
N ASN A 97 -8.18 0.69 2.32
CA ASN A 97 -9.18 1.25 3.22
C ASN A 97 -9.66 0.25 4.30
N GLY A 98 -9.76 -1.03 3.99
CA GLY A 98 -10.07 -2.08 4.97
C GLY A 98 -8.90 -2.42 5.90
N LEU A 99 -7.69 -1.99 5.54
CA LEU A 99 -6.46 -2.15 6.32
C LEU A 99 -6.08 -0.89 7.12
N GLY A 100 -7.05 0.03 7.32
CA GLY A 100 -6.90 1.20 8.20
C GLY A 100 -6.28 2.43 7.53
N PHE A 101 -6.25 2.50 6.20
CA PHE A 101 -5.88 3.70 5.48
C PHE A 101 -7.12 4.46 5.04
N GLU A 102 -7.33 5.67 5.58
CA GLU A 102 -8.50 6.51 5.28
C GLU A 102 -8.58 6.92 3.81
N TYR A 103 -7.42 7.04 3.16
CA TYR A 103 -7.31 7.36 1.74
C TYR A 103 -6.40 6.36 1.02
N PHE A 104 -6.84 5.97 -0.15
CA PHE A 104 -6.09 5.11 -1.07
C PHE A 104 -6.14 5.70 -2.48
N TYR A 105 -4.98 5.78 -3.12
CA TYR A 105 -4.87 6.02 -4.54
C TYR A 105 -3.81 5.11 -5.13
N GLY A 106 -4.18 4.23 -6.06
CA GLY A 106 -3.24 3.25 -6.60
C GLY A 106 -3.91 2.03 -7.22
N PHE A 107 -3.24 0.89 -7.16
CA PHE A 107 -3.69 -0.34 -7.79
C PHE A 107 -3.55 -1.55 -6.88
N ASN A 108 -4.44 -2.54 -7.08
CA ASN A 108 -4.46 -3.82 -6.35
C ASN A 108 -3.91 -4.92 -7.25
N ALA A 109 -2.60 -4.98 -7.41
CA ALA A 109 -1.91 -5.97 -8.25
C ALA A 109 -0.43 -6.06 -7.86
N GLY A 110 0.29 -7.04 -8.39
CA GLY A 110 1.74 -7.17 -8.23
C GLY A 110 2.49 -6.06 -8.93
N ASP A 111 2.13 -5.81 -10.17
CA ASP A 111 2.69 -4.78 -11.04
C ASP A 111 1.59 -4.06 -11.82
N MET A 112 1.94 -3.01 -12.53
CA MET A 112 1.01 -2.22 -13.32
C MET A 112 1.73 -1.52 -14.48
N ASN A 113 1.04 -1.39 -15.63
CA ASN A 113 1.53 -0.58 -16.73
C ASN A 113 1.69 0.88 -16.30
N HIS A 114 2.84 1.48 -16.55
CA HIS A 114 3.15 2.82 -16.05
C HIS A 114 2.58 3.95 -16.92
N TRP A 115 2.16 3.66 -18.14
CA TRP A 115 1.59 4.65 -19.08
C TRP A 115 0.08 4.53 -19.28
N ASN A 116 -0.46 3.35 -18.97
CA ASN A 116 -1.92 3.11 -19.04
C ASN A 116 -2.35 2.18 -17.88
N PRO A 117 -2.25 2.66 -16.64
CA PRO A 117 -2.59 1.86 -15.46
C PRO A 117 -4.10 1.76 -15.25
N VAL A 118 -4.51 0.69 -14.56
CA VAL A 118 -5.83 0.59 -13.94
C VAL A 118 -5.70 1.02 -12.49
N LEU A 119 -6.27 2.18 -12.15
CA LEU A 119 -6.15 2.78 -10.83
C LEU A 119 -7.48 2.89 -10.12
N TYR A 120 -7.38 2.96 -8.80
CA TYR A 120 -8.52 3.17 -7.92
C TYR A 120 -8.25 4.35 -6.99
N GLU A 121 -9.26 5.20 -6.81
CA GLU A 121 -9.32 6.14 -5.70
C GLU A 121 -10.30 5.59 -4.66
N ASN A 122 -9.77 5.16 -3.53
CA ASN A 122 -10.48 4.36 -2.53
C ASN A 122 -11.03 3.07 -3.16
N ARG A 123 -12.34 3.03 -3.49
CA ARG A 123 -13.02 1.87 -4.09
C ARG A 123 -13.51 2.16 -5.51
N ASN A 124 -13.26 3.37 -6.01
CA ASN A 124 -13.76 3.82 -7.31
C ASN A 124 -12.67 3.71 -8.37
N LEU A 125 -13.02 3.17 -9.52
CA LEU A 125 -12.14 3.14 -10.67
C LEU A 125 -11.85 4.58 -11.13
N VAL A 126 -10.59 4.88 -11.32
CA VAL A 126 -10.15 6.16 -11.89
C VAL A 126 -10.21 6.04 -13.42
N PRO A 127 -10.79 7.02 -14.13
CA PRO A 127 -10.74 7.04 -15.58
C PRO A 127 -9.29 7.04 -16.08
N ALA A 128 -9.02 6.31 -17.15
CA ALA A 128 -7.72 6.30 -17.79
C ALA A 128 -7.31 7.72 -18.21
N SER A 129 -6.03 8.06 -18.03
CA SER A 129 -5.50 9.34 -18.48
C SER A 129 -5.55 9.42 -20.02
N THR A 130 -5.85 10.59 -20.53
CA THR A 130 -5.77 10.92 -21.97
C THR A 130 -4.50 11.72 -22.30
N ASP A 131 -3.66 11.99 -21.31
CA ASP A 131 -2.39 12.70 -21.50
C ASP A 131 -1.38 11.75 -22.15
N PRO A 132 -0.82 12.09 -23.32
CA PRO A 132 0.18 11.27 -24.00
C PRO A 132 1.52 11.17 -23.24
N ASP A 133 1.80 12.13 -22.36
CA ASP A 133 3.00 12.17 -21.53
C ASP A 133 2.78 11.60 -20.12
N TYR A 134 1.62 10.99 -19.87
CA TYR A 134 1.29 10.40 -18.56
C TYR A 134 2.33 9.36 -18.12
N HIS A 135 2.72 9.45 -16.84
CA HIS A 135 3.52 8.42 -16.19
C HIS A 135 3.07 8.17 -14.75
N LEU A 136 2.79 6.92 -14.43
CA LEU A 136 2.25 6.49 -13.13
C LEU A 136 3.05 7.00 -11.92
N THR A 137 4.38 7.03 -12.01
CA THR A 137 5.21 7.48 -10.87
C THR A 137 5.01 8.96 -10.55
N GLU A 138 4.84 9.80 -11.57
CA GLU A 138 4.56 11.22 -11.40
C GLU A 138 3.17 11.44 -10.83
N ASP A 139 2.17 10.76 -11.38
CA ASP A 139 0.79 10.79 -10.92
C ASP A 139 0.67 10.39 -9.44
N LEU A 140 1.32 9.30 -9.03
CA LEU A 140 1.36 8.87 -7.63
C LEU A 140 2.03 9.92 -6.73
N ALA A 141 3.11 10.55 -7.19
CA ALA A 141 3.79 11.59 -6.44
C ALA A 141 2.91 12.84 -6.27
N ASP A 142 2.22 13.26 -7.32
CA ASP A 142 1.32 14.40 -7.29
C ASP A 142 0.14 14.17 -6.36
N HIS A 143 -0.45 12.98 -6.38
CA HIS A 143 -1.51 12.60 -5.43
C HIS A 143 -1.01 12.58 -3.98
N ALA A 144 0.19 12.09 -3.73
CA ALA A 144 0.81 12.12 -2.41
C ALA A 144 1.01 13.55 -1.90
N ILE A 145 1.55 14.43 -2.74
CA ILE A 145 1.75 15.85 -2.42
C ILE A 145 0.41 16.56 -2.18
N ALA A 146 -0.56 16.35 -3.07
CA ALA A 146 -1.90 16.95 -2.94
C ALA A 146 -2.58 16.51 -1.65
N TRP A 147 -2.50 15.21 -1.30
CA TRP A 147 -3.06 14.70 -0.06
C TRP A 147 -2.40 15.33 1.18
N VAL A 148 -1.06 15.43 1.23
CA VAL A 148 -0.35 16.07 2.34
C VAL A 148 -0.75 17.54 2.48
N ARG A 149 -0.80 18.28 1.37
CA ARG A 149 -1.24 19.70 1.36
C ARG A 149 -2.67 19.83 1.90
N LYS A 150 -3.57 18.95 1.47
CA LYS A 150 -4.95 18.90 1.95
C LYS A 150 -5.00 18.67 3.45
N MET A 151 -4.30 17.65 3.98
CA MET A 151 -4.29 17.35 5.42
C MET A 151 -3.73 18.53 6.23
N LYS A 152 -2.65 19.13 5.78
CA LYS A 152 -2.07 20.33 6.44
C LYS A 152 -3.00 21.53 6.42
N SER A 153 -3.87 21.65 5.45
CA SER A 153 -4.85 22.74 5.35
C SER A 153 -6.07 22.54 6.25
N ILE A 154 -6.62 21.31 6.28
CA ILE A 154 -7.89 21.05 6.98
C ILE A 154 -7.71 20.58 8.43
N ALA A 155 -6.56 20.01 8.76
CA ALA A 155 -6.23 19.50 10.09
C ALA A 155 -4.73 19.68 10.41
N PRO A 156 -4.24 20.94 10.52
CA PRO A 156 -2.81 21.26 10.61
C PRO A 156 -2.12 20.62 11.81
N GLU A 157 -2.84 20.42 12.92
CA GLU A 157 -2.31 19.84 14.15
C GLU A 157 -2.43 18.30 14.20
N ARG A 158 -3.22 17.72 13.30
CA ARG A 158 -3.37 16.24 13.25
C ARG A 158 -2.15 15.62 12.60
N PRO A 159 -1.46 14.68 13.27
CA PRO A 159 -0.37 13.94 12.64
C PRO A 159 -0.90 13.09 11.47
N TYR A 160 -0.04 12.82 10.50
CA TYR A 160 -0.41 11.96 9.39
C TYR A 160 0.65 10.88 9.13
N PHE A 161 0.19 9.78 8.58
CA PHE A 161 1.01 8.69 8.07
C PHE A 161 0.68 8.47 6.60
N LEU A 162 1.71 8.60 5.76
CA LEU A 162 1.61 8.39 4.32
C LEU A 162 2.51 7.22 3.92
N TYR A 163 1.91 6.14 3.44
CA TYR A 163 2.62 5.01 2.85
C TYR A 163 2.65 5.17 1.33
N VAL A 164 3.85 5.48 0.79
CA VAL A 164 4.07 5.62 -0.64
C VAL A 164 4.75 4.36 -1.16
N ALA A 165 4.08 3.66 -2.05
CA ALA A 165 4.50 2.38 -2.62
C ALA A 165 4.48 2.47 -4.15
N PRO A 166 5.48 3.10 -4.80
CA PRO A 166 5.50 3.23 -6.24
C PRO A 166 5.57 1.88 -6.95
N GLY A 167 5.08 1.83 -8.20
CA GLY A 167 5.17 0.65 -9.05
C GLY A 167 6.58 0.40 -9.59
N ALA A 168 7.39 1.45 -9.75
CA ALA A 168 8.78 1.33 -10.15
C ALA A 168 9.61 0.68 -9.01
N THR A 169 10.50 -0.23 -9.31
CA THR A 169 11.01 -0.70 -10.60
C THR A 169 10.51 -2.11 -10.96
N HIS A 170 9.23 -2.37 -10.84
CA HIS A 170 8.61 -3.65 -11.20
C HIS A 170 8.51 -3.84 -12.69
#